data_17d3218a7d827a5568bbf8eda9f2698b
#
_entry.id   17d3218a7d827a5568bbf8eda9f2698b
#
_cell.length_a   1.000
_cell.length_b   1.000
_cell.length_c   1.000
_cell.angle_alpha   90.00
_cell.angle_beta   90.00
_cell.angle_gamma   90.00
#
_symmetry.space_group_name_H-M   'P 1'
#
loop_
_entity.id
_entity.type
_entity.pdbx_description
1 polymer ?
#
loop_
_entity_poly.entity_id
_entity_poly.type
_entity_poly.pdbx_seq_one_letter_code
_entity_poly.pdbx_strand_id
1 'polypeptide(L)'
;VDSRNGFFLNGRPYLLHGVSRHQDRKGVGNAITREMHDEDMALIRELGANTIRLAHYQHDQYFYDLCDQYGMVVWAEIPYISEHLPNGRANTVSQMKELICQNYNHPCIVCWGVSNEITISTRDKADMLDNHRELNDLCHKMDSTRLTTLACYAMCGPFNPVAHITEIGRA
;
A
#
# COMPACT_ATOMS: atom_id res chain seq x y z
N VAL A 1 -7.34 11.51 8.83
CA VAL A 1 -6.31 12.35 8.20
C VAL A 1 -6.88 13.74 7.99
N ASP A 2 -6.09 14.77 8.27
CA ASP A 2 -6.43 16.16 8.02
C ASP A 2 -5.36 16.79 7.10
N SER A 3 -5.78 17.46 6.04
CA SER A 3 -4.85 18.00 5.03
C SER A 3 -3.91 19.10 5.55
N ARG A 4 -4.22 19.72 6.69
CA ARG A 4 -3.42 20.78 7.32
C ARG A 4 -2.68 20.30 8.56
N ASN A 5 -3.28 19.35 9.29
CA ASN A 5 -2.81 18.94 10.61
C ASN A 5 -2.22 17.52 10.63
N GLY A 6 -2.27 16.79 9.50
CA GLY A 6 -1.65 15.49 9.34
C GLY A 6 -2.49 14.30 9.81
N PHE A 7 -1.82 13.28 10.32
CA PHE A 7 -2.44 12.04 10.76
C PHE A 7 -2.83 12.10 12.24
N PHE A 8 -4.01 11.58 12.55
CA PHE A 8 -4.53 11.49 13.92
C PHE A 8 -4.86 10.04 14.25
N LEU A 9 -4.44 9.60 15.41
CA LEU A 9 -4.84 8.30 15.96
C LEU A 9 -5.63 8.54 17.25
N ASN A 10 -6.86 8.02 17.30
CA ASN A 10 -7.77 8.19 18.44
C ASN A 10 -7.94 9.67 18.88
N GLY A 11 -8.07 10.57 17.87
CA GLY A 11 -8.30 11.99 18.09
C GLY A 11 -7.06 12.80 18.49
N ARG A 12 -5.88 12.19 18.54
CA ARG A 12 -4.61 12.87 18.87
C ARG A 12 -3.69 12.91 17.66
N PRO A 13 -2.94 14.00 17.44
CA PRO A 13 -1.89 14.03 16.42
C PRO A 13 -0.92 12.88 16.63
N TYR A 14 -0.60 12.17 15.58
CA TYR A 14 0.28 11.00 15.61
C TYR A 14 1.33 11.10 14.50
N LEU A 15 2.58 11.26 14.90
CA LEU A 15 3.67 11.36 13.95
C LEU A 15 4.04 9.95 13.43
N LEU A 16 4.03 9.81 12.12
CA LEU A 16 4.35 8.55 11.45
C LEU A 16 5.86 8.45 11.19
N HIS A 17 6.48 7.41 11.73
CA HIS A 17 7.86 7.01 11.46
C HIS A 17 7.82 5.65 10.76
N GLY A 18 8.02 5.64 9.44
CA GLY A 18 7.74 4.47 8.62
C GLY A 18 8.95 3.86 7.94
N VAL A 19 8.81 2.57 7.65
CA VAL A 19 9.72 1.80 6.80
C VAL A 19 8.91 1.10 5.71
N SER A 20 9.55 0.80 4.57
CA SER A 20 9.02 -0.13 3.58
C SER A 20 9.59 -1.51 3.84
N ARG A 21 8.74 -2.54 3.74
CA ARG A 21 9.13 -3.94 3.90
C ARG A 21 8.78 -4.74 2.66
N HIS A 22 9.73 -5.52 2.16
CA HIS A 22 9.49 -6.60 1.22
C HIS A 22 9.42 -7.95 1.94
N GLN A 23 8.54 -8.85 1.47
CA GLN A 23 8.43 -10.20 2.01
C GLN A 23 9.38 -11.13 1.26
N ASP A 24 10.67 -10.96 1.47
CA ASP A 24 11.69 -11.81 0.90
C ASP A 24 12.92 -11.94 1.80
N ARG A 25 13.63 -13.05 1.69
CA ARG A 25 14.86 -13.29 2.42
C ARG A 25 15.82 -14.12 1.60
N LYS A 26 17.13 -13.82 1.73
CA LYS A 26 18.19 -14.56 1.04
C LYS A 26 18.08 -16.06 1.32
N GLY A 27 18.05 -16.85 0.26
CA GLY A 27 18.04 -18.30 0.29
C GLY A 27 16.66 -18.96 0.27
N VAL A 28 15.59 -18.20 0.62
CA VAL A 28 14.22 -18.73 0.63
C VAL A 28 13.26 -17.92 -0.24
N GLY A 29 13.67 -16.72 -0.73
CA GLY A 29 12.78 -15.84 -1.47
C GLY A 29 11.56 -15.47 -0.63
N ASN A 30 10.37 -15.53 -1.21
CA ASN A 30 9.11 -15.19 -0.53
C ASN A 30 8.60 -16.29 0.43
N ALA A 31 9.25 -17.47 0.47
CA ALA A 31 8.85 -18.58 1.35
C ALA A 31 9.41 -18.40 2.76
N ILE A 32 9.16 -17.25 3.36
CA ILE A 32 9.64 -16.95 4.71
C ILE A 32 8.74 -17.58 5.78
N THR A 33 9.33 -17.98 6.90
CA THR A 33 8.64 -18.63 8.01
C THR A 33 8.07 -17.60 8.99
N ARG A 34 7.24 -18.07 9.92
CA ARG A 34 6.70 -17.21 11.00
C ARG A 34 7.81 -16.58 11.84
N GLU A 35 8.85 -17.35 12.18
CA GLU A 35 10.00 -16.88 12.94
C GLU A 35 10.73 -15.74 12.21
N MET A 36 10.82 -15.83 10.87
CA MET A 36 11.42 -14.77 10.05
C MET A 36 10.53 -13.50 10.02
N HIS A 37 9.22 -13.66 10.03
CA HIS A 37 8.30 -12.52 10.20
C HIS A 37 8.45 -11.87 11.58
N ASP A 38 8.59 -12.68 12.64
CA ASP A 38 8.81 -12.19 14.00
C ASP A 38 10.13 -11.41 14.11
N GLU A 39 11.21 -11.91 13.50
CA GLU A 39 12.49 -11.20 13.42
C GLU A 39 12.36 -9.85 12.70
N ASP A 40 11.70 -9.81 11.53
CA ASP A 40 11.48 -8.57 10.81
C ASP A 40 10.71 -7.55 11.66
N MET A 41 9.63 -7.99 12.33
CA MET A 41 8.86 -7.13 13.22
C MET A 41 9.69 -6.64 14.41
N ALA A 42 10.54 -7.49 14.99
CA ALA A 42 11.43 -7.10 16.07
C ALA A 42 12.40 -5.99 15.64
N LEU A 43 13.03 -6.14 14.46
CA LEU A 43 13.93 -5.13 13.89
C LEU A 43 13.22 -3.81 13.59
N ILE A 44 12.01 -3.87 13.01
CA ILE A 44 11.20 -2.69 12.71
C ILE A 44 10.87 -1.92 14.01
N ARG A 45 10.53 -2.63 15.07
CA ARG A 45 10.26 -2.02 16.38
C ARG A 45 11.51 -1.45 17.05
N GLU A 46 12.66 -2.14 16.91
CA GLU A 46 13.95 -1.64 17.41
C GLU A 46 14.34 -0.31 16.78
N LEU A 47 14.03 -0.11 15.49
CA LEU A 47 14.20 1.18 14.81
C LEU A 47 13.28 2.28 15.33
N GLY A 48 12.28 1.96 16.16
CA GLY A 48 11.27 2.91 16.61
C GLY A 48 10.22 3.25 15.55
N ALA A 49 10.10 2.43 14.49
CA ALA A 49 9.07 2.62 13.48
C ALA A 49 7.69 2.24 14.04
N ASN A 50 6.69 3.04 13.67
CA ASN A 50 5.28 2.82 14.00
C ASN A 50 4.40 2.66 12.76
N THR A 51 5.00 2.74 11.58
CA THR A 51 4.31 2.67 10.29
C THR A 51 5.08 1.76 9.34
N ILE A 52 4.36 0.94 8.59
CA ILE A 52 4.96 0.01 7.62
C ILE A 52 4.20 0.09 6.30
N ARG A 53 4.93 0.34 5.22
CA ARG A 53 4.44 0.07 3.88
C ARG A 53 4.79 -1.37 3.51
N LEU A 54 3.78 -2.19 3.24
CA LEU A 54 3.95 -3.57 2.79
C LEU A 54 4.14 -3.59 1.27
N ALA A 55 5.36 -3.32 0.87
CA ALA A 55 5.77 -3.13 -0.52
C ALA A 55 6.01 -4.48 -1.23
N HIS A 56 5.63 -4.66 -2.43
CA HIS A 56 4.70 -3.89 -3.29
C HIS A 56 3.54 -4.80 -3.66
N TYR A 57 3.10 -5.66 -2.73
CA TYR A 57 2.13 -6.74 -2.92
C TYR A 57 1.53 -7.15 -1.58
N GLN A 58 0.45 -7.94 -1.64
CA GLN A 58 -0.13 -8.52 -0.43
C GLN A 58 0.88 -9.44 0.26
N HIS A 59 1.11 -9.19 1.54
CA HIS A 59 1.99 -9.99 2.40
C HIS A 59 1.23 -11.16 3.04
N ASP A 60 1.95 -12.03 3.75
CA ASP A 60 1.38 -13.12 4.53
C ASP A 60 0.42 -12.60 5.62
N GLN A 61 -0.69 -13.29 5.84
CA GLN A 61 -1.70 -12.91 6.83
C GLN A 61 -1.11 -12.80 8.24
N TYR A 62 -0.17 -13.67 8.58
CA TYR A 62 0.51 -13.61 9.87
C TYR A 62 1.24 -12.28 10.11
N PHE A 63 1.75 -11.64 9.07
CA PHE A 63 2.40 -10.34 9.22
C PHE A 63 1.40 -9.21 9.48
N TYR A 64 0.18 -9.29 8.92
CA TYR A 64 -0.90 -8.36 9.28
C TYR A 64 -1.34 -8.56 10.74
N ASP A 65 -1.43 -9.83 11.20
CA ASP A 65 -1.72 -10.14 12.61
C ASP A 65 -0.67 -9.52 13.54
N LEU A 66 0.62 -9.61 13.19
CA LEU A 66 1.69 -8.96 13.94
C LEU A 66 1.56 -7.43 13.93
N CYS A 67 1.19 -6.83 12.78
CA CYS A 67 0.95 -5.40 12.71
C CYS A 67 -0.20 -4.95 13.62
N ASP A 68 -1.28 -5.70 13.67
CA ASP A 68 -2.40 -5.45 14.59
C ASP A 68 -1.96 -5.58 16.05
N GLN A 69 -1.24 -6.66 16.39
CA GLN A 69 -0.76 -6.94 17.74
C GLN A 69 0.16 -5.83 18.26
N TYR A 70 1.02 -5.29 17.42
CA TYR A 70 1.99 -4.27 17.81
C TYR A 70 1.52 -2.83 17.55
N GLY A 71 0.30 -2.64 17.05
CA GLY A 71 -0.28 -1.32 16.82
C GLY A 71 0.42 -0.52 15.72
N MET A 72 0.90 -1.21 14.68
CA MET A 72 1.50 -0.57 13.51
C MET A 72 0.45 0.08 12.64
N VAL A 73 0.80 1.21 12.00
CA VAL A 73 0.01 1.83 10.94
C VAL A 73 0.47 1.28 9.60
N VAL A 74 -0.44 0.69 8.83
CA VAL A 74 -0.08 -0.07 7.62
C VAL A 74 -0.66 0.56 6.36
N TRP A 75 0.20 0.66 5.34
CA TRP A 75 -0.15 0.86 3.94
C TRP A 75 -0.03 -0.50 3.23
N ALA A 76 -1.17 -1.06 2.80
CA ALA A 76 -1.24 -2.31 2.03
C ALA A 76 -1.54 -2.01 0.55
N GLU A 77 -0.87 -2.70 -0.38
CA GLU A 77 -0.96 -2.41 -1.82
C GLU A 77 -0.98 -3.67 -2.69
N ILE A 78 -1.45 -3.50 -3.94
CA ILE A 78 -1.41 -4.54 -4.97
C ILE A 78 -0.14 -4.43 -5.81
N PRO A 79 0.34 -5.53 -6.46
CA PRO A 79 1.54 -5.54 -7.29
C PRO A 79 1.30 -4.94 -8.68
N TYR A 80 0.80 -3.72 -8.74
CA TYR A 80 0.65 -2.93 -9.96
C TYR A 80 1.80 -1.93 -10.05
N ILE A 81 2.91 -2.36 -10.69
CA ILE A 81 4.24 -1.76 -10.55
C ILE A 81 4.83 -1.41 -11.92
N SER A 82 5.46 -0.24 -12.02
CA SER A 82 6.34 0.23 -13.09
C SER A 82 5.72 0.35 -14.48
N GLU A 83 4.87 -0.57 -14.92
CA GLU A 83 4.26 -0.58 -16.26
C GLU A 83 2.79 -0.99 -16.21
N HIS A 84 1.96 -0.19 -16.87
CA HIS A 84 0.58 -0.57 -17.16
C HIS A 84 0.52 -1.45 -18.40
N LEU A 85 -0.08 -2.63 -18.23
CA LEU A 85 -0.37 -3.56 -19.32
C LEU A 85 -1.89 -3.60 -19.52
N PRO A 86 -2.42 -3.18 -20.70
CA PRO A 86 -3.87 -3.16 -20.94
C PRO A 86 -4.56 -4.51 -20.75
N ASN A 87 -3.88 -5.60 -21.10
CA ASN A 87 -4.35 -6.97 -20.87
C ASN A 87 -4.27 -7.43 -19.40
N GLY A 88 -3.58 -6.67 -18.53
CA GLY A 88 -3.47 -6.93 -17.10
C GLY A 88 -4.54 -6.23 -16.25
N ARG A 89 -5.37 -5.35 -16.83
CA ARG A 89 -6.34 -4.51 -16.11
C ARG A 89 -7.32 -5.34 -15.27
N ALA A 90 -7.92 -6.38 -15.83
CA ALA A 90 -8.82 -7.26 -15.09
C ALA A 90 -8.13 -7.94 -13.88
N ASN A 91 -6.85 -8.23 -14.00
CA ASN A 91 -6.05 -8.80 -12.91
C ASN A 91 -5.83 -7.79 -11.78
N THR A 92 -5.54 -6.52 -12.08
CA THR A 92 -5.40 -5.49 -11.03
C THR A 92 -6.69 -5.31 -10.24
N VAL A 93 -7.83 -5.33 -10.91
CA VAL A 93 -9.16 -5.26 -10.28
C VAL A 93 -9.42 -6.49 -9.39
N SER A 94 -9.08 -7.70 -9.87
CA SER A 94 -9.23 -8.92 -9.08
C SER A 94 -8.36 -8.90 -7.83
N GLN A 95 -7.08 -8.54 -7.97
CA GLN A 95 -6.14 -8.46 -6.85
C GLN A 95 -6.56 -7.40 -5.81
N MET A 96 -7.08 -6.26 -6.23
CA MET A 96 -7.58 -5.25 -5.29
C MET A 96 -8.80 -5.75 -4.51
N LYS A 97 -9.73 -6.45 -5.17
CA LYS A 97 -10.86 -7.09 -4.48
C LYS A 97 -10.40 -8.11 -3.45
N GLU A 98 -9.46 -8.96 -3.82
CA GLU A 98 -8.91 -9.98 -2.93
C GLU A 98 -8.18 -9.35 -1.73
N LEU A 99 -7.33 -8.35 -1.97
CA LEU A 99 -6.62 -7.63 -0.92
C LEU A 99 -7.60 -7.05 0.11
N ILE A 100 -8.63 -6.33 -0.36
CA ILE A 100 -9.63 -5.73 0.53
C ILE A 100 -10.44 -6.80 1.26
N CYS A 101 -10.98 -7.80 0.54
CA CYS A 101 -11.80 -8.85 1.16
C CYS A 101 -11.05 -9.63 2.24
N GLN A 102 -9.79 -9.95 2.00
CA GLN A 102 -8.99 -10.74 2.93
C GLN A 102 -8.51 -9.94 4.14
N ASN A 103 -8.32 -8.63 3.96
CA ASN A 103 -7.67 -7.79 4.99
C ASN A 103 -8.59 -6.70 5.57
N TYR A 104 -9.87 -6.69 5.22
CA TYR A 104 -10.81 -5.66 5.67
C TYR A 104 -10.85 -5.47 7.19
N ASN A 105 -10.74 -6.58 7.93
CA ASN A 105 -10.85 -6.59 9.39
C ASN A 105 -9.53 -6.32 10.13
N HIS A 106 -8.42 -6.04 9.43
CA HIS A 106 -7.17 -5.64 10.06
C HIS A 106 -7.20 -4.15 10.42
N PRO A 107 -7.28 -3.79 11.70
CA PRO A 107 -7.34 -2.38 12.13
C PRO A 107 -6.04 -1.63 11.89
N CYS A 108 -4.91 -2.31 11.70
CA CYS A 108 -3.64 -1.69 11.38
C CYS A 108 -3.65 -1.01 10.01
N ILE A 109 -4.43 -1.50 9.03
CA ILE A 109 -4.47 -0.95 7.68
C ILE A 109 -5.24 0.36 7.69
N VAL A 110 -4.62 1.45 7.22
CA VAL A 110 -5.21 2.78 7.16
C VAL A 110 -5.44 3.29 5.74
N CYS A 111 -4.78 2.69 4.74
CA CYS A 111 -4.99 3.02 3.34
C CYS A 111 -4.70 1.85 2.40
N TRP A 112 -5.35 1.88 1.23
CA TRP A 112 -5.16 0.93 0.14
C TRP A 112 -4.28 1.55 -0.94
N GLY A 113 -3.15 0.91 -1.26
CA GLY A 113 -2.24 1.31 -2.31
C GLY A 113 -2.67 0.77 -3.68
N VAL A 114 -2.93 1.66 -4.64
CA VAL A 114 -3.42 1.26 -5.96
C VAL A 114 -2.31 0.99 -6.97
N SER A 115 -1.11 1.56 -6.79
CA SER A 115 0.03 1.29 -7.67
C SER A 115 1.35 1.79 -7.09
N ASN A 116 2.46 1.32 -7.70
CA ASN A 116 3.81 1.79 -7.43
C ASN A 116 4.52 2.19 -8.73
N GLU A 117 4.98 3.44 -8.81
CA GLU A 117 5.85 3.96 -9.86
C GLU A 117 5.39 3.63 -11.30
N ILE A 118 4.09 3.50 -11.50
CA ILE A 118 3.46 2.95 -12.70
C ILE A 118 3.80 3.70 -13.99
N THR A 119 4.32 4.92 -13.88
CA THR A 119 4.64 5.77 -15.03
C THR A 119 6.04 5.53 -15.62
N ILE A 120 6.88 4.67 -15.01
CA ILE A 120 8.25 4.40 -15.48
C ILE A 120 8.28 3.93 -16.93
N SER A 121 7.51 2.87 -17.25
CA SER A 121 7.55 2.20 -18.55
C SER A 121 6.21 2.20 -19.28
N THR A 122 5.17 2.81 -18.72
CA THR A 122 3.82 2.81 -19.30
C THR A 122 3.76 3.59 -20.61
N ARG A 123 3.27 2.91 -21.66
CA ARG A 123 3.06 3.49 -22.99
C ARG A 123 1.67 4.08 -23.14
N ASP A 124 0.63 3.33 -22.81
CA ASP A 124 -0.77 3.80 -22.85
C ASP A 124 -1.14 4.50 -21.55
N LYS A 125 -0.90 5.81 -21.52
CA LYS A 125 -1.18 6.64 -20.35
C LYS A 125 -2.68 6.86 -20.13
N ALA A 126 -3.50 6.83 -21.18
CA ALA A 126 -4.94 7.04 -21.07
C ALA A 126 -5.60 5.84 -20.37
N ASP A 127 -5.32 4.62 -20.84
CA ASP A 127 -5.84 3.40 -20.21
C ASP A 127 -5.30 3.21 -18.79
N MET A 128 -4.04 3.56 -18.55
CA MET A 128 -3.46 3.59 -17.20
C MET A 128 -4.25 4.50 -16.25
N LEU A 129 -4.57 5.72 -16.67
CA LEU A 129 -5.33 6.67 -15.84
C LEU A 129 -6.75 6.16 -15.58
N ASP A 130 -7.39 5.56 -16.58
CA ASP A 130 -8.73 4.98 -16.42
C ASP A 130 -8.70 3.78 -15.47
N ASN A 131 -7.68 2.93 -15.54
CA ASN A 131 -7.50 1.83 -14.58
C ASN A 131 -7.30 2.34 -13.14
N HIS A 132 -6.54 3.44 -12.94
CA HIS A 132 -6.38 4.04 -11.62
C HIS A 132 -7.69 4.57 -11.06
N ARG A 133 -8.52 5.23 -11.89
CA ARG A 133 -9.86 5.68 -11.47
C ARG A 133 -10.74 4.50 -11.09
N GLU A 134 -10.74 3.44 -11.91
CA GLU A 134 -11.49 2.22 -11.63
C GLU A 134 -11.06 1.58 -10.30
N LEU A 135 -9.75 1.48 -10.02
CA LEU A 135 -9.24 0.95 -8.77
C LEU A 135 -9.59 1.83 -7.57
N ASN A 136 -9.47 3.14 -7.72
CA ASN A 136 -9.88 4.10 -6.68
C ASN A 136 -11.36 3.97 -6.34
N ASP A 137 -12.22 3.98 -7.35
CA ASP A 137 -13.67 3.85 -7.18
C ASP A 137 -14.05 2.49 -6.57
N LEU A 138 -13.34 1.44 -6.97
CA LEU A 138 -13.50 0.09 -6.41
C LEU A 138 -13.16 0.06 -4.91
N CYS A 139 -12.04 0.67 -4.52
CA CYS A 139 -11.65 0.75 -3.11
C CYS A 139 -12.75 1.41 -2.29
N HIS A 140 -13.25 2.57 -2.69
CA HIS A 140 -14.29 3.29 -1.96
C HIS A 140 -15.64 2.59 -1.98
N LYS A 141 -15.95 1.84 -3.03
CA LYS A 141 -17.16 1.00 -3.10
C LYS A 141 -17.11 -0.15 -2.11
N MET A 142 -15.94 -0.75 -1.92
CA MET A 142 -15.75 -1.91 -1.04
C MET A 142 -15.45 -1.50 0.41
N ASP A 143 -14.77 -0.37 0.60
CA ASP A 143 -14.38 0.17 1.90
C ASP A 143 -14.46 1.69 1.90
N SER A 144 -15.55 2.22 2.44
CA SER A 144 -15.78 3.67 2.57
C SER A 144 -15.05 4.30 3.76
N THR A 145 -14.27 3.53 4.51
CA THR A 145 -13.62 3.99 5.76
C THR A 145 -12.15 4.31 5.60
N ARG A 146 -11.47 3.70 4.61
CA ARG A 146 -10.05 3.88 4.36
C ARG A 146 -9.81 4.72 3.11
N LEU A 147 -8.73 5.48 3.16
CA LEU A 147 -8.25 6.28 2.03
C LEU A 147 -7.50 5.42 1.03
N THR A 148 -7.33 5.94 -0.18
CA THR A 148 -6.44 5.36 -1.18
C THR A 148 -5.15 6.16 -1.33
N THR A 149 -4.10 5.48 -1.76
CA THR A 149 -2.78 6.07 -2.00
C THR A 149 -2.06 5.38 -3.16
N LEU A 150 -0.96 5.97 -3.60
CA LEU A 150 -0.01 5.37 -4.54
C LEU A 150 1.38 5.95 -4.34
N ALA A 151 2.43 5.20 -4.73
CA ALA A 151 3.77 5.72 -4.80
C ALA A 151 4.08 6.25 -6.21
N CYS A 152 4.42 7.54 -6.28
CA CYS A 152 4.81 8.17 -7.52
C CYS A 152 6.28 7.92 -7.83
N TYR A 153 6.59 7.67 -9.11
CA TYR A 153 7.99 7.66 -9.58
C TYR A 153 8.61 9.06 -9.43
N ALA A 154 9.70 9.16 -8.71
CA ALA A 154 10.31 10.43 -8.33
C ALA A 154 10.73 11.30 -9.53
N MET A 155 11.11 10.67 -10.66
CA MET A 155 11.52 11.38 -11.87
C MET A 155 10.36 11.93 -12.71
N CYS A 156 9.12 11.63 -12.38
CA CYS A 156 7.94 12.18 -13.07
C CYS A 156 7.65 13.65 -12.76
N GLY A 157 8.36 14.22 -11.80
CA GLY A 157 8.18 15.61 -11.40
C GLY A 157 6.86 15.89 -10.66
N PRO A 158 6.57 17.18 -10.39
CA PRO A 158 5.44 17.58 -9.55
C PRO A 158 4.05 17.38 -10.22
N PHE A 159 4.01 17.16 -11.52
CA PHE A 159 2.78 17.06 -12.31
C PHE A 159 2.43 15.63 -12.73
N ASN A 160 2.79 14.65 -11.91
CA ASN A 160 2.41 13.27 -12.20
C ASN A 160 0.87 13.13 -12.18
N PRO A 161 0.23 12.81 -13.33
CA PRO A 161 -1.23 12.84 -13.45
C PRO A 161 -1.93 11.80 -12.57
N VAL A 162 -1.27 10.70 -12.18
CA VAL A 162 -1.85 9.69 -11.28
C VAL A 162 -1.96 10.18 -9.84
N ALA A 163 -1.11 11.12 -9.43
CA ALA A 163 -1.08 11.64 -8.05
C ALA A 163 -2.36 12.38 -7.62
N HIS A 164 -3.24 12.72 -8.56
CA HIS A 164 -4.48 13.43 -8.29
C HIS A 164 -5.71 12.52 -8.26
N ILE A 165 -5.53 11.20 -8.42
CA ILE A 165 -6.64 10.24 -8.44
C ILE A 165 -6.96 9.76 -7.03
N THR A 166 -5.94 9.59 -6.18
CA THR A 166 -6.09 9.14 -4.80
C THR A 166 -6.09 10.30 -3.81
N GLU A 167 -6.62 10.11 -2.60
CA GLU A 167 -6.68 11.15 -1.56
C GLU A 167 -5.30 11.48 -0.98
N ILE A 168 -4.43 10.47 -0.86
CA ILE A 168 -3.05 10.64 -0.44
C ILE A 168 -2.18 10.59 -1.70
N GLY A 169 -2.08 11.72 -2.38
CA GLY A 169 -1.53 11.79 -3.74
C GLY A 169 -0.02 11.68 -3.87
N ARG A 170 0.74 11.63 -2.78
CA ARG A 170 2.21 11.46 -2.80
C ARG A 170 2.69 10.82 -1.51
N ALA A 171 3.33 9.70 -1.64
CA ALA A 171 4.21 9.15 -0.64
C ALA A 171 5.64 9.10 -1.17
#